data_060a0c810c4533f3b8c9aa851938e6f4
#
_entry.id   060a0c810c4533f3b8c9aa851938e6f4
#
_cell.length_a   1.000
_cell.length_b   1.000
_cell.length_c   1.000
_cell.angle_alpha   90.00
_cell.angle_beta   90.00
_cell.angle_gamma   90.00
#
_symmetry.space_group_name_H-M   'P 1'
#
loop_
_entity.id
_entity.type
_entity.pdbx_description
1 polymer ?
#
loop_
_entity_poly.entity_id
_entity_poly.type
_entity_poly.pdbx_seq_one_letter_code
_entity_poly.pdbx_strand_id
1 'polypeptide(L)'
;MSDAIGGLGGGGEWWDQGLPGIQFAKLKKSGLETPYTANTANAISYGMSCFMTLFGGPLVNKLGIKWACVIAASAFFLDGSSYYVNSKYGIQWYLIVDAVVGGICGGFLYVAESTAMLSYPKPHERGKFLGIWVSMRNSGEVVGGIVSLCTNIEVLGLPVALSLTPTRDVRRKDGTGIPSSADQSWKKEFQALWKHLKNRRVQLMFIPAFYSFFYGGVFNTYLSLHFSTESRALSSFITPVGTIILVNIYGRIIDNKSLSQKTRAKLGLAMWAIPQAAVFIWVAIIYSKFSSGAWLSTGIDFKLNTDLWAKTYLPYWIMQMVGYTCQLYMYWILACFSTDVKASARTGGLFRCFETLGQAISYGINTHNGNKAIQLYINIGIFIVMLVPMTILIRMVPNVASDIDDVVDLEDHKGEARVVEAQTAFAHEHP
;
A
#
# COMPACT_ATOMS: atom_id res chain seq x y z
N MET A 1 1.04 12.22 -5.22
CA MET A 1 2.16 13.02 -5.73
C MET A 1 3.49 12.49 -5.24
N SER A 2 3.71 12.27 -3.95
CA SER A 2 4.91 11.59 -3.40
C SER A 2 5.19 10.25 -4.10
N ASP A 3 4.18 9.40 -4.31
CA ASP A 3 4.31 8.12 -5.01
C ASP A 3 4.65 8.29 -6.50
N ALA A 4 4.12 9.34 -7.16
CA ALA A 4 4.47 9.67 -8.54
C ALA A 4 5.93 10.14 -8.65
N ILE A 5 6.40 10.95 -7.71
CA ILE A 5 7.78 11.41 -7.63
C ILE A 5 8.72 10.23 -7.32
N GLY A 6 8.33 9.32 -6.42
CA GLY A 6 9.07 8.09 -6.14
C GLY A 6 9.18 7.16 -7.35
N GLY A 7 8.11 7.04 -8.16
CA GLY A 7 8.09 6.26 -9.40
C GLY A 7 9.01 6.80 -10.50
N LEU A 8 9.37 8.07 -10.44
CA LEU A 8 10.28 8.71 -11.39
C LEU A 8 11.78 8.53 -11.05
N GLY A 9 12.05 7.89 -9.92
CA GLY A 9 13.43 7.54 -9.56
C GLY A 9 14.22 8.67 -8.93
N GLY A 10 13.54 9.58 -8.30
CA GLY A 10 14.14 10.72 -7.58
C GLY A 10 13.62 12.05 -8.10
N GLY A 11 12.92 12.77 -7.26
CA GLY A 11 12.18 14.00 -7.59
C GLY A 11 12.98 15.17 -8.19
N GLY A 12 14.26 14.99 -8.51
CA GLY A 12 15.11 16.04 -9.07
C GLY A 12 15.02 16.20 -10.59
N GLU A 13 14.57 15.20 -11.33
CA GLU A 13 14.63 15.23 -12.79
C GLU A 13 13.42 15.90 -13.47
N TRP A 14 12.34 16.14 -12.73
CA TRP A 14 11.09 16.69 -13.30
C TRP A 14 11.14 18.19 -13.62
N TRP A 15 11.97 18.94 -12.93
CA TRP A 15 12.07 20.39 -13.09
C TRP A 15 12.86 20.83 -14.33
N ASP A 16 13.50 19.86 -15.00
CA ASP A 16 14.44 20.14 -16.08
C ASP A 16 13.81 20.12 -17.50
N GLN A 17 12.59 19.61 -17.66
CA GLN A 17 11.94 19.53 -18.98
C GLN A 17 11.42 20.89 -19.51
N GLY A 18 11.48 21.95 -18.73
CA GLY A 18 11.01 23.30 -19.11
C GLY A 18 12.07 24.39 -19.17
N LEU A 19 13.35 24.12 -18.89
CA LEU A 19 14.39 25.14 -18.76
C LEU A 19 15.63 24.86 -19.60
N PRO A 20 16.14 25.88 -20.36
CA PRO A 20 17.27 25.65 -21.27
C PRO A 20 18.57 25.43 -20.53
N GLY A 21 19.36 24.48 -21.01
CA GLY A 21 20.77 24.10 -20.83
C GLY A 21 21.68 24.65 -19.74
N ILE A 22 21.38 25.76 -19.10
CA ILE A 22 22.20 26.39 -18.07
C ILE A 22 21.98 25.81 -16.66
N GLN A 23 20.81 25.19 -16.43
CA GLN A 23 20.49 24.60 -15.13
C GLN A 23 20.93 23.12 -14.98
N PHE A 24 21.22 22.40 -16.07
CA PHE A 24 21.76 21.04 -16.03
C PHE A 24 23.01 20.92 -15.17
N ALA A 25 23.90 21.89 -15.23
CA ALA A 25 25.14 21.91 -14.44
C ALA A 25 24.90 22.24 -12.94
N LYS A 26 23.78 22.90 -12.57
CA LYS A 26 23.42 23.22 -11.19
C LYS A 26 22.63 22.10 -10.53
N LEU A 27 21.74 21.43 -11.27
CA LEU A 27 21.01 20.25 -10.78
C LEU A 27 21.93 19.06 -10.53
N LYS A 28 23.02 18.94 -11.31
CA LYS A 28 24.08 17.96 -11.07
C LYS A 28 24.77 18.08 -9.71
N LYS A 29 24.55 19.15 -8.98
CA LYS A 29 25.02 19.38 -7.59
C LYS A 29 23.96 19.09 -6.52
N SER A 30 22.68 18.94 -6.87
CA SER A 30 21.64 18.59 -5.91
C SER A 30 21.67 17.07 -5.69
N GLY A 31 22.00 16.58 -4.55
CA GLY A 31 22.29 15.18 -4.25
C GLY A 31 21.13 14.17 -4.43
N LEU A 32 20.07 14.51 -5.15
CA LEU A 32 18.99 13.63 -5.62
C LEU A 32 19.33 12.92 -6.95
N GLU A 33 20.54 13.09 -7.45
CA GLU A 33 20.96 12.59 -8.76
C GLU A 33 21.05 11.07 -8.88
N THR A 34 20.99 10.34 -7.76
CA THR A 34 21.08 8.89 -7.82
C THR A 34 19.83 8.21 -7.27
N PRO A 35 19.35 7.13 -7.89
CA PRO A 35 18.27 6.28 -7.37
C PRO A 35 18.54 5.81 -5.93
N TYR A 36 19.79 5.81 -5.51
CA TYR A 36 20.23 5.38 -4.18
C TYR A 36 19.80 6.34 -3.07
N THR A 37 19.87 7.65 -3.29
CA THR A 37 19.39 8.65 -2.31
C THR A 37 17.89 8.59 -2.12
N ALA A 38 17.14 8.46 -3.21
CA ALA A 38 15.69 8.27 -3.16
C ALA A 38 15.32 6.97 -2.43
N ASN A 39 16.05 5.88 -2.68
CA ASN A 39 15.85 4.62 -1.97
C ASN A 39 16.14 4.76 -0.47
N THR A 40 17.15 5.56 -0.08
CA THR A 40 17.46 5.82 1.33
C THR A 40 16.32 6.59 2.02
N ALA A 41 15.82 7.64 1.41
CA ALA A 41 14.68 8.40 1.95
C ALA A 41 13.43 7.52 2.08
N ASN A 42 13.11 6.71 1.05
CA ASN A 42 12.00 5.76 1.09
C ASN A 42 12.19 4.70 2.20
N ALA A 43 13.40 4.16 2.36
CA ALA A 43 13.68 3.17 3.41
C ALA A 43 13.44 3.76 4.82
N ILE A 44 13.85 5.00 5.05
CA ILE A 44 13.61 5.73 6.31
C ILE A 44 12.11 5.95 6.52
N SER A 45 11.42 6.48 5.51
CA SER A 45 9.99 6.79 5.58
C SER A 45 9.16 5.53 5.88
N TYR A 46 9.39 4.44 5.15
CA TYR A 46 8.70 3.18 5.41
C TYR A 46 9.08 2.54 6.74
N GLY A 47 10.32 2.70 7.20
CA GLY A 47 10.75 2.28 8.53
C GLY A 47 10.00 3.00 9.64
N MET A 48 9.84 4.32 9.54
CA MET A 48 9.05 5.11 10.48
C MET A 48 7.55 4.78 10.40
N SER A 49 7.04 4.55 9.20
CA SER A 49 5.66 4.07 9.00
C SER A 49 5.44 2.71 9.65
N CYS A 50 6.39 1.78 9.56
CA CYS A 50 6.33 0.47 10.22
C CYS A 50 6.18 0.62 11.74
N PHE A 51 7.03 1.44 12.36
CA PHE A 51 6.95 1.72 13.78
C PHE A 51 5.58 2.30 14.17
N MET A 52 5.09 3.28 13.40
CA MET A 52 3.81 3.92 13.67
C MET A 52 2.62 2.98 13.49
N THR A 53 2.60 2.18 12.45
CA THR A 53 1.49 1.27 12.14
C THR A 53 1.40 0.09 13.10
N LEU A 54 2.51 -0.31 13.74
CA LEU A 54 2.49 -1.33 14.80
C LEU A 54 1.54 -0.95 15.94
N PHE A 55 1.55 0.31 16.35
CA PHE A 55 0.67 0.84 17.40
C PHE A 55 -0.57 1.54 16.82
N GLY A 56 -0.67 1.62 15.51
CA GLY A 56 -1.67 2.39 14.79
C GLY A 56 -3.11 1.93 15.05
N GLY A 57 -3.35 0.62 15.21
CA GLY A 57 -4.68 0.11 15.52
C GLY A 57 -5.30 0.72 16.78
N PRO A 58 -4.67 0.60 17.96
CA PRO A 58 -5.12 1.27 19.17
C PRO A 58 -5.24 2.79 19.05
N LEU A 59 -4.30 3.43 18.35
CA LEU A 59 -4.30 4.89 18.14
C LEU A 59 -5.48 5.33 17.30
N VAL A 60 -5.72 4.70 16.16
CA VAL A 60 -6.87 5.02 15.29
C VAL A 60 -8.19 4.68 15.93
N ASN A 61 -8.27 3.63 16.75
CA ASN A 61 -9.46 3.30 17.54
C ASN A 61 -9.83 4.42 18.54
N LYS A 62 -8.84 5.14 19.06
CA LYS A 62 -9.04 6.25 20.00
C LYS A 62 -9.28 7.59 19.33
N LEU A 63 -8.46 7.92 18.33
CA LEU A 63 -8.54 9.19 17.62
C LEU A 63 -9.71 9.21 16.62
N GLY A 64 -10.07 8.04 16.08
CA GLY A 64 -10.98 7.89 14.94
C GLY A 64 -10.30 8.16 13.61
N ILE A 65 -10.88 7.61 12.54
CA ILE A 65 -10.35 7.69 11.17
C ILE A 65 -10.17 9.14 10.72
N LYS A 66 -11.13 10.02 11.02
CA LYS A 66 -11.08 11.44 10.63
C LYS A 66 -9.79 12.11 11.12
N TRP A 67 -9.49 12.04 12.41
CA TRP A 67 -8.32 12.72 12.98
C TRP A 67 -7.02 12.08 12.54
N ALA A 68 -6.99 10.77 12.32
CA ALA A 68 -5.85 10.09 11.72
C ALA A 68 -5.56 10.62 10.30
N CYS A 69 -6.59 10.84 9.48
CA CYS A 69 -6.44 11.45 8.15
C CYS A 69 -5.99 12.92 8.22
N VAL A 70 -6.46 13.69 9.21
CA VAL A 70 -6.02 15.10 9.40
C VAL A 70 -4.54 15.15 9.74
N ILE A 71 -4.07 14.30 10.67
CA ILE A 71 -2.63 14.20 11.01
C ILE A 71 -1.81 13.83 9.77
N ALA A 72 -2.27 12.84 9.01
CA ALA A 72 -1.59 12.42 7.79
C ALA A 72 -1.51 13.55 6.75
N ALA A 73 -2.62 14.26 6.52
CA ALA A 73 -2.69 15.32 5.53
C ALA A 73 -1.82 16.54 5.91
N SER A 74 -1.53 16.77 7.19
CA SER A 74 -0.65 17.86 7.62
C SER A 74 0.80 17.68 7.16
N ALA A 75 1.25 16.43 6.93
CA ALA A 75 2.61 16.17 6.45
C ALA A 75 2.82 16.52 4.97
N PHE A 76 1.77 16.60 4.15
CA PHE A 76 1.92 16.90 2.72
C PHE A 76 2.57 18.28 2.46
N PHE A 77 2.40 19.25 3.37
CA PHE A 77 3.08 20.53 3.26
C PHE A 77 4.60 20.39 3.45
N LEU A 78 5.01 19.52 4.35
CA LEU A 78 6.43 19.26 4.60
C LEU A 78 7.04 18.52 3.39
N ASP A 79 6.33 17.51 2.87
CA ASP A 79 6.73 16.71 1.72
C ASP A 79 7.01 17.60 0.49
N GLY A 80 6.05 18.43 0.08
CA GLY A 80 6.23 19.35 -1.06
C GLY A 80 7.35 20.37 -0.85
N SER A 81 7.48 20.92 0.38
CA SER A 81 8.53 21.88 0.68
C SER A 81 9.93 21.25 0.71
N SER A 82 10.06 20.00 1.14
CA SER A 82 11.33 19.28 1.23
C SER A 82 11.93 19.01 -0.16
N TYR A 83 11.10 18.56 -1.09
CA TYR A 83 11.51 18.39 -2.49
C TYR A 83 11.89 19.73 -3.15
N TYR A 84 11.11 20.79 -2.93
CA TYR A 84 11.42 22.11 -3.46
C TYR A 84 12.76 22.65 -2.94
N VAL A 85 12.97 22.58 -1.62
CA VAL A 85 14.21 23.06 -0.98
C VAL A 85 15.41 22.25 -1.45
N ASN A 86 15.28 20.93 -1.55
CA ASN A 86 16.34 20.08 -2.05
C ASN A 86 16.66 20.35 -3.52
N SER A 87 15.66 20.47 -4.38
CA SER A 87 15.83 20.77 -5.80
C SER A 87 16.49 22.15 -6.02
N LYS A 88 16.06 23.18 -5.28
CA LYS A 88 16.53 24.55 -5.46
C LYS A 88 17.87 24.83 -4.79
N TYR A 89 18.08 24.27 -3.60
CA TYR A 89 19.22 24.63 -2.75
C TYR A 89 20.19 23.46 -2.50
N GLY A 90 19.88 22.23 -2.92
CA GLY A 90 20.68 21.04 -2.71
C GLY A 90 20.73 20.58 -1.25
N ILE A 91 19.74 20.94 -0.42
CA ILE A 91 19.71 20.66 1.01
C ILE A 91 19.13 19.26 1.25
N GLN A 92 19.97 18.28 1.55
CA GLN A 92 19.58 16.88 1.75
C GLN A 92 18.99 16.57 3.13
N TRP A 93 19.48 17.23 4.20
CA TRP A 93 19.01 16.94 5.55
C TRP A 93 17.52 17.19 5.73
N TYR A 94 16.98 18.17 5.02
CA TYR A 94 15.55 18.50 5.09
C TYR A 94 14.68 17.39 4.48
N LEU A 95 15.18 16.73 3.43
CA LEU A 95 14.55 15.54 2.85
C LEU A 95 14.51 14.35 3.85
N ILE A 96 15.56 14.21 4.67
CA ILE A 96 15.60 13.17 5.71
C ILE A 96 14.62 13.49 6.85
N VAL A 97 14.51 14.75 7.26
CA VAL A 97 13.51 15.19 8.26
C VAL A 97 12.10 14.90 7.74
N ASP A 98 11.83 15.23 6.49
CA ASP A 98 10.57 14.92 5.83
C ASP A 98 10.30 13.41 5.79
N ALA A 99 11.28 12.59 5.41
CA ALA A 99 11.14 11.13 5.41
C ALA A 99 10.76 10.56 6.78
N VAL A 100 11.29 11.15 7.88
CA VAL A 100 10.93 10.74 9.25
C VAL A 100 9.51 11.18 9.61
N VAL A 101 9.20 12.46 9.45
CA VAL A 101 7.87 13.02 9.83
C VAL A 101 6.79 12.49 8.90
N GLY A 102 7.02 12.49 7.59
CA GLY A 102 6.12 11.93 6.59
C GLY A 102 5.87 10.45 6.79
N GLY A 103 6.89 9.68 7.21
CA GLY A 103 6.73 8.27 7.57
C GLY A 103 5.80 8.06 8.77
N ILE A 104 5.95 8.85 9.84
CA ILE A 104 5.06 8.80 11.02
C ILE A 104 3.63 9.16 10.62
N CYS A 105 3.45 10.27 9.93
CA CYS A 105 2.13 10.75 9.51
C CYS A 105 1.48 9.81 8.48
N GLY A 106 2.26 9.30 7.53
CA GLY A 106 1.83 8.28 6.57
C GLY A 106 1.35 6.99 7.25
N GLY A 107 1.97 6.61 8.38
CA GLY A 107 1.52 5.49 9.18
C GLY A 107 0.09 5.65 9.71
N PHE A 108 -0.33 6.85 10.13
CA PHE A 108 -1.71 7.14 10.49
C PHE A 108 -2.67 6.96 9.31
N LEU A 109 -2.29 7.45 8.12
CA LEU A 109 -3.08 7.27 6.91
C LEU A 109 -3.26 5.79 6.58
N TYR A 110 -2.18 5.02 6.58
CA TYR A 110 -2.20 3.59 6.25
C TYR A 110 -3.12 2.79 7.18
N VAL A 111 -3.15 3.09 8.47
CA VAL A 111 -4.06 2.43 9.40
C VAL A 111 -5.49 2.90 9.22
N ALA A 112 -5.71 4.20 9.02
CA ALA A 112 -7.05 4.76 8.79
C ALA A 112 -7.70 4.19 7.53
N GLU A 113 -6.97 4.18 6.40
CA GLU A 113 -7.49 3.62 5.14
C GLU A 113 -7.72 2.11 5.21
N SER A 114 -6.79 1.34 5.81
CA SER A 114 -6.97 -0.09 5.97
C SER A 114 -8.17 -0.42 6.87
N THR A 115 -8.37 0.33 7.95
CA THR A 115 -9.54 0.20 8.82
C THR A 115 -10.83 0.42 8.04
N ALA A 116 -10.91 1.50 7.27
CA ALA A 116 -12.08 1.80 6.46
C ALA A 116 -12.34 0.71 5.42
N MET A 117 -11.30 0.25 4.71
CA MET A 117 -11.45 -0.74 3.65
C MET A 117 -11.84 -2.13 4.16
N LEU A 118 -11.41 -2.50 5.37
CA LEU A 118 -11.76 -3.77 5.98
C LEU A 118 -13.17 -3.78 6.58
N SER A 119 -13.64 -2.65 7.12
CA SER A 119 -14.88 -2.58 7.92
C SER A 119 -16.08 -1.98 7.21
N TYR A 120 -15.88 -1.01 6.30
CA TYR A 120 -17.00 -0.27 5.68
C TYR A 120 -17.76 -1.07 4.61
N PRO A 121 -17.08 -1.78 3.69
CA PRO A 121 -17.76 -2.52 2.66
C PRO A 121 -18.55 -3.71 3.21
N LYS A 122 -19.70 -4.00 2.59
CA LYS A 122 -20.41 -5.25 2.85
C LYS A 122 -19.63 -6.45 2.31
N PRO A 123 -19.81 -7.65 2.90
CA PRO A 123 -19.07 -8.85 2.51
C PRO A 123 -19.08 -9.18 1.00
N HIS A 124 -20.16 -8.84 0.32
CA HIS A 124 -20.37 -9.14 -1.10
C HIS A 124 -19.97 -8.02 -2.06
N GLU A 125 -19.47 -6.88 -1.56
CA GLU A 125 -19.05 -5.72 -2.34
C GLU A 125 -17.59 -5.32 -2.05
N ARG A 126 -16.86 -6.11 -1.27
CA ARG A 126 -15.50 -5.80 -0.81
C ARG A 126 -14.52 -5.61 -1.96
N GLY A 127 -14.51 -6.52 -2.93
CA GLY A 127 -13.63 -6.42 -4.09
C GLY A 127 -13.88 -5.16 -4.90
N LYS A 128 -15.16 -4.79 -5.09
CA LYS A 128 -15.56 -3.56 -5.78
C LYS A 128 -15.03 -2.32 -5.04
N PHE A 129 -15.24 -2.21 -3.73
CA PHE A 129 -14.79 -1.05 -2.95
C PHE A 129 -13.28 -0.98 -2.84
N LEU A 130 -12.59 -2.12 -2.70
CA LEU A 130 -11.14 -2.19 -2.75
C LEU A 130 -10.60 -1.76 -4.12
N GLY A 131 -11.25 -2.16 -5.21
CA GLY A 131 -10.91 -1.69 -6.56
C GLY A 131 -11.07 -0.17 -6.70
N ILE A 132 -12.16 0.41 -6.18
CA ILE A 132 -12.38 1.85 -6.17
C ILE A 132 -11.30 2.56 -5.34
N TRP A 133 -10.97 2.05 -4.16
CA TRP A 133 -9.92 2.61 -3.30
C TRP A 133 -8.57 2.65 -3.99
N VAL A 134 -8.12 1.53 -4.57
CA VAL A 134 -6.85 1.48 -5.33
C VAL A 134 -6.93 2.42 -6.54
N SER A 135 -8.10 2.53 -7.20
CA SER A 135 -8.29 3.46 -8.31
C SER A 135 -8.15 4.92 -7.89
N MET A 136 -8.75 5.31 -6.75
CA MET A 136 -8.61 6.67 -6.22
C MET A 136 -7.17 7.00 -5.84
N ARG A 137 -6.45 6.07 -5.24
CA ARG A 137 -5.03 6.22 -4.94
C ARG A 137 -4.21 6.44 -6.23
N ASN A 138 -4.39 5.59 -7.23
CA ASN A 138 -3.69 5.71 -8.51
C ASN A 138 -4.14 6.92 -9.34
N SER A 139 -5.39 7.38 -9.19
CA SER A 139 -5.85 8.61 -9.83
C SER A 139 -5.09 9.85 -9.33
N GLY A 140 -4.72 9.87 -8.05
CA GLY A 140 -3.83 10.89 -7.50
C GLY A 140 -2.46 10.91 -8.20
N GLU A 141 -1.91 9.76 -8.54
CA GLU A 141 -0.66 9.65 -9.31
C GLU A 141 -0.84 10.16 -10.75
N VAL A 142 -1.96 9.83 -11.42
CA VAL A 142 -2.29 10.32 -12.76
C VAL A 142 -2.45 11.85 -12.76
N VAL A 143 -3.26 12.37 -11.84
CA VAL A 143 -3.47 13.82 -11.70
C VAL A 143 -2.18 14.51 -11.29
N GLY A 144 -1.42 13.94 -10.35
CA GLY A 144 -0.11 14.44 -9.94
C GLY A 144 0.88 14.48 -11.12
N GLY A 145 0.89 13.45 -11.98
CA GLY A 145 1.68 13.43 -13.20
C GLY A 145 1.25 14.55 -14.19
N ILE A 146 -0.04 14.74 -14.39
CA ILE A 146 -0.59 15.82 -15.25
C ILE A 146 -0.33 17.19 -14.63
N VAL A 147 -0.57 17.35 -13.32
CA VAL A 147 -0.38 18.62 -12.61
C VAL A 147 1.09 18.96 -12.44
N SER A 148 1.95 17.97 -12.29
CA SER A 148 3.41 18.16 -12.31
C SER A 148 3.90 18.70 -13.66
N LEU A 149 3.18 18.39 -14.74
CA LEU A 149 3.35 19.01 -16.05
C LEU A 149 2.83 20.48 -16.09
N CYS A 150 1.90 20.84 -15.21
CA CYS A 150 1.19 22.12 -15.31
C CYS A 150 1.36 23.09 -14.12
N THR A 151 1.38 22.67 -12.85
CA THR A 151 1.57 23.53 -11.66
C THR A 151 1.60 22.78 -10.33
N ASN A 152 2.25 23.33 -9.30
CA ASN A 152 2.30 22.83 -7.93
C ASN A 152 0.98 23.11 -7.16
N ILE A 153 0.11 22.11 -6.98
CA ILE A 153 -1.07 22.22 -6.10
C ILE A 153 -1.13 21.03 -5.14
N GLU A 154 -0.47 21.13 -4.00
CA GLU A 154 -0.55 20.12 -2.92
C GLU A 154 -1.51 20.51 -1.77
N VAL A 155 -2.19 21.65 -1.88
CA VAL A 155 -2.92 22.30 -0.77
C VAL A 155 -4.28 21.65 -0.44
N LEU A 156 -4.83 20.77 -1.28
CA LEU A 156 -6.21 20.28 -1.15
C LEU A 156 -6.41 19.13 -0.14
N GLY A 157 -5.36 18.42 0.26
CA GLY A 157 -5.49 17.25 1.13
C GLY A 157 -6.04 17.57 2.54
N LEU A 158 -5.56 18.64 3.17
CA LEU A 158 -5.96 19.01 4.52
C LEU A 158 -7.44 19.48 4.61
N PRO A 159 -7.95 20.36 3.75
CA PRO A 159 -9.37 20.70 3.74
C PRO A 159 -10.28 19.51 3.51
N VAL A 160 -9.90 18.58 2.61
CA VAL A 160 -10.68 17.36 2.36
C VAL A 160 -10.69 16.47 3.60
N ALA A 161 -9.55 16.27 4.28
CA ALA A 161 -9.49 15.48 5.51
C ALA A 161 -10.34 16.08 6.64
N LEU A 162 -10.36 17.41 6.78
CA LEU A 162 -11.20 18.12 7.76
C LEU A 162 -12.70 17.96 7.47
N SER A 163 -13.10 17.81 6.21
CA SER A 163 -14.49 17.61 5.79
C SER A 163 -15.02 16.19 6.04
N LEU A 164 -14.15 15.22 6.38
CA LEU A 164 -14.57 13.83 6.60
C LEU A 164 -15.59 13.72 7.76
N THR A 165 -16.62 12.94 7.52
CA THR A 165 -17.61 12.59 8.55
C THR A 165 -17.01 11.62 9.58
N PRO A 166 -17.21 11.83 10.89
CA PRO A 166 -16.79 10.86 11.91
C PRO A 166 -17.41 9.48 11.68
N THR A 167 -16.66 8.40 11.94
CA THR A 167 -17.08 7.02 11.67
C THR A 167 -18.45 6.65 12.25
N ARG A 168 -18.78 7.17 13.44
CA ARG A 168 -20.08 6.95 14.12
C ARG A 168 -21.28 7.45 13.33
N ASP A 169 -21.09 8.49 12.51
CA ASP A 169 -22.14 9.16 11.76
C ASP A 169 -22.23 8.64 10.31
N VAL A 170 -21.26 7.81 9.90
CA VAL A 170 -21.26 7.19 8.57
C VAL A 170 -22.30 6.07 8.53
N ARG A 171 -23.14 6.06 7.49
CA ARG A 171 -24.14 5.04 7.23
C ARG A 171 -23.87 4.33 5.91
N ARG A 172 -24.13 3.01 5.86
CA ARG A 172 -24.13 2.25 4.62
C ARG A 172 -25.33 2.66 3.75
N LYS A 173 -25.32 2.32 2.47
CA LYS A 173 -26.43 2.66 1.53
C LYS A 173 -27.80 2.16 1.97
N ASP A 174 -27.87 1.10 2.75
CA ASP A 174 -29.10 0.54 3.31
C ASP A 174 -29.49 1.18 4.67
N GLY A 175 -28.85 2.25 5.08
CA GLY A 175 -29.08 2.95 6.34
C GLY A 175 -28.46 2.29 7.56
N THR A 176 -27.86 1.11 7.45
CA THR A 176 -27.20 0.43 8.57
C THR A 176 -25.93 1.17 9.02
N GLY A 177 -25.70 1.22 10.33
CA GLY A 177 -24.45 1.74 10.89
C GLY A 177 -23.27 0.81 10.59
N ILE A 178 -22.06 1.34 10.75
CA ILE A 178 -20.84 0.52 10.68
C ILE A 178 -20.66 -0.17 12.04
N PRO A 179 -20.48 -1.51 12.06
CA PRO A 179 -20.26 -2.23 13.32
C PRO A 179 -19.03 -1.71 14.03
N SER A 180 -19.17 -1.33 15.31
CA SER A 180 -18.06 -0.87 16.14
C SER A 180 -18.30 -1.31 17.57
N SER A 181 -17.36 -2.04 18.15
CA SER A 181 -17.39 -2.42 19.56
C SER A 181 -17.29 -1.21 20.49
N ALA A 182 -17.68 -1.36 21.76
CA ALA A 182 -17.66 -0.29 22.76
C ALA A 182 -16.26 0.29 23.00
N ASP A 183 -16.17 1.55 23.45
CA ASP A 183 -14.89 2.20 23.73
C ASP A 183 -14.21 1.57 24.93
N GLN A 184 -12.98 1.13 24.73
CA GLN A 184 -12.15 0.48 25.73
C GLN A 184 -11.04 1.41 26.25
N SER A 185 -10.53 1.14 27.48
CA SER A 185 -9.38 1.88 27.99
C SER A 185 -8.11 1.56 27.19
N TRP A 186 -7.12 2.46 27.20
CA TRP A 186 -5.83 2.25 26.52
C TRP A 186 -5.16 0.90 26.87
N LYS A 187 -5.20 0.52 28.15
CA LYS A 187 -4.64 -0.75 28.61
C LYS A 187 -5.33 -1.94 27.93
N LYS A 188 -6.66 -1.91 27.82
CA LYS A 188 -7.43 -2.96 27.14
C LYS A 188 -7.16 -3.00 25.65
N GLU A 189 -7.00 -1.86 24.98
CA GLU A 189 -6.66 -1.79 23.56
C GLU A 189 -5.28 -2.41 23.27
N PHE A 190 -4.26 -2.13 24.09
CA PHE A 190 -2.93 -2.75 23.92
C PHE A 190 -2.96 -4.24 24.28
N GLN A 191 -3.73 -4.66 25.26
CA GLN A 191 -3.94 -6.08 25.57
C GLN A 191 -4.65 -6.81 24.40
N ALA A 192 -5.66 -6.17 23.79
CA ALA A 192 -6.35 -6.69 22.62
C ALA A 192 -5.41 -6.80 21.41
N LEU A 193 -4.55 -5.79 21.16
CA LEU A 193 -3.53 -5.86 20.14
C LEU A 193 -2.57 -7.04 20.39
N TRP A 194 -2.10 -7.24 21.62
CA TRP A 194 -1.22 -8.34 21.98
C TRP A 194 -1.90 -9.71 21.80
N LYS A 195 -3.18 -9.84 22.20
CA LYS A 195 -3.99 -11.03 21.95
C LYS A 195 -4.17 -11.29 20.46
N HIS A 196 -4.39 -10.22 19.69
CA HIS A 196 -4.55 -10.27 18.23
C HIS A 196 -3.27 -10.75 17.52
N LEU A 197 -2.09 -10.28 17.94
CA LEU A 197 -0.78 -10.76 17.45
C LEU A 197 -0.56 -12.26 17.65
N LYS A 198 -1.15 -12.84 18.69
CA LYS A 198 -1.07 -14.30 18.95
C LYS A 198 -2.04 -15.13 18.11
N ASN A 199 -2.99 -14.48 17.41
CA ASN A 199 -3.94 -15.18 16.56
C ASN A 199 -3.22 -15.82 15.36
N ARG A 200 -3.43 -17.11 15.14
CA ARG A 200 -2.79 -17.86 14.04
C ARG A 200 -3.06 -17.27 12.68
N ARG A 201 -4.25 -16.71 12.42
CA ARG A 201 -4.60 -16.05 11.15
C ARG A 201 -3.72 -14.84 10.91
N VAL A 202 -3.51 -14.03 11.96
CA VAL A 202 -2.66 -12.83 11.91
C VAL A 202 -1.20 -13.21 11.70
N GLN A 203 -0.71 -14.26 12.40
CA GLN A 203 0.67 -14.73 12.23
C GLN A 203 0.92 -15.27 10.81
N LEU A 204 -0.03 -15.99 10.23
CA LEU A 204 0.06 -16.48 8.85
C LEU A 204 0.07 -15.33 7.82
N MET A 205 -0.46 -14.17 8.17
CA MET A 205 -0.46 -12.99 7.31
C MET A 205 0.89 -12.25 7.28
N PHE A 206 1.78 -12.44 8.26
CA PHE A 206 3.01 -11.65 8.39
C PHE A 206 3.90 -11.72 7.14
N ILE A 207 4.23 -12.93 6.67
CA ILE A 207 5.07 -13.10 5.50
C ILE A 207 4.39 -12.58 4.21
N PRO A 208 3.11 -12.90 3.93
CA PRO A 208 2.39 -12.30 2.82
C PRO A 208 2.34 -10.76 2.86
N ALA A 209 2.05 -10.17 4.02
CA ALA A 209 2.05 -8.71 4.18
C ALA A 209 3.43 -8.12 3.92
N PHE A 210 4.47 -8.70 4.50
CA PHE A 210 5.87 -8.29 4.26
C PHE A 210 6.23 -8.32 2.77
N TYR A 211 5.74 -9.32 2.04
CA TYR A 211 5.97 -9.45 0.61
C TYR A 211 5.19 -8.43 -0.24
N SER A 212 4.01 -8.00 0.18
CA SER A 212 3.00 -7.30 -0.62
C SER A 212 3.56 -6.21 -1.53
N PHE A 213 4.44 -5.33 -1.03
CA PHE A 213 5.12 -4.28 -1.78
C PHE A 213 6.64 -4.41 -1.78
N PHE A 214 7.18 -5.57 -1.45
CA PHE A 214 8.64 -5.79 -1.47
C PHE A 214 9.24 -5.59 -2.86
N TYR A 215 8.48 -5.86 -3.92
CA TYR A 215 8.91 -5.65 -5.29
C TYR A 215 9.24 -4.18 -5.60
N GLY A 216 8.66 -3.22 -4.86
CA GLY A 216 8.79 -1.78 -5.13
C GLY A 216 10.25 -1.31 -5.17
N GLY A 217 11.07 -1.66 -4.19
CA GLY A 217 12.48 -1.27 -4.18
C GLY A 217 13.27 -1.81 -5.39
N VAL A 218 12.99 -3.05 -5.80
CA VAL A 218 13.66 -3.69 -6.93
C VAL A 218 13.22 -3.08 -8.27
N PHE A 219 11.90 -3.01 -8.49
CA PHE A 219 11.36 -2.61 -9.79
C PHE A 219 11.42 -1.10 -10.04
N ASN A 220 11.27 -0.26 -9.00
CA ASN A 220 11.48 1.18 -9.15
C ASN A 220 12.96 1.50 -9.40
N THR A 221 13.89 0.77 -8.77
CA THR A 221 15.31 0.88 -9.08
C THR A 221 15.61 0.39 -10.50
N TYR A 222 14.97 -0.69 -10.96
CA TYR A 222 15.07 -1.18 -12.34
C TYR A 222 14.62 -0.11 -13.34
N LEU A 223 13.47 0.53 -13.12
CA LEU A 223 12.99 1.62 -13.97
C LEU A 223 13.99 2.77 -14.02
N SER A 224 14.48 3.19 -12.85
CA SER A 224 15.38 4.35 -12.74
C SER A 224 16.76 4.13 -13.38
N LEU A 225 17.30 2.91 -13.32
CA LEU A 225 18.64 2.61 -13.82
C LEU A 225 18.66 2.33 -15.31
N HIS A 226 17.61 1.73 -15.86
CA HIS A 226 17.65 1.20 -17.21
C HIS A 226 16.95 2.11 -18.24
N PHE A 227 15.95 2.90 -17.82
CA PHE A 227 15.11 3.66 -18.77
C PHE A 227 15.47 5.15 -18.80
N SER A 228 15.25 5.75 -19.98
CA SER A 228 15.37 7.20 -20.18
C SER A 228 14.36 7.99 -19.34
N THR A 229 14.61 9.27 -19.10
CA THR A 229 13.69 10.17 -18.38
C THR A 229 12.33 10.23 -19.07
N GLU A 230 12.31 10.25 -20.42
CA GLU A 230 11.06 10.27 -21.20
C GLU A 230 10.25 8.97 -21.00
N SER A 231 10.92 7.81 -21.00
CA SER A 231 10.27 6.52 -20.74
C SER A 231 9.74 6.41 -19.31
N ARG A 232 10.45 6.98 -18.33
CA ARG A 232 9.99 7.07 -16.93
C ARG A 232 8.79 8.00 -16.78
N ALA A 233 8.80 9.13 -17.47
CA ALA A 233 7.67 10.06 -17.52
C ALA A 233 6.43 9.40 -18.14
N LEU A 234 6.58 8.66 -19.24
CA LEU A 234 5.50 7.87 -19.83
C LEU A 234 4.97 6.82 -18.84
N SER A 235 5.87 6.16 -18.08
CA SER A 235 5.53 5.17 -17.07
C SER A 235 4.63 5.74 -15.97
N SER A 236 4.86 6.95 -15.50
CA SER A 236 4.06 7.59 -14.44
C SER A 236 2.61 7.85 -14.86
N PHE A 237 2.31 7.81 -16.15
CA PHE A 237 0.96 7.92 -16.69
C PHE A 237 0.34 6.54 -16.98
N ILE A 238 1.02 5.70 -17.77
CA ILE A 238 0.41 4.44 -18.25
C ILE A 238 0.30 3.37 -17.16
N THR A 239 1.20 3.40 -16.15
CA THR A 239 1.18 2.42 -15.06
C THR A 239 -0.04 2.59 -14.16
N PRO A 240 -0.36 3.77 -13.63
CA PRO A 240 -1.58 3.98 -12.85
C PRO A 240 -2.86 3.71 -13.66
N VAL A 241 -2.91 4.10 -14.94
CA VAL A 241 -4.06 3.82 -15.80
C VAL A 241 -4.29 2.32 -15.95
N GLY A 242 -3.24 1.56 -16.25
CA GLY A 242 -3.33 0.10 -16.33
C GLY A 242 -3.74 -0.53 -15.00
N THR A 243 -3.20 -0.04 -13.89
CA THR A 243 -3.57 -0.48 -12.54
C THR A 243 -5.05 -0.26 -12.25
N ILE A 244 -5.58 0.94 -12.53
CA ILE A 244 -7.01 1.27 -12.34
C ILE A 244 -7.91 0.29 -13.10
N ILE A 245 -7.58 0.01 -14.35
CA ILE A 245 -8.35 -0.93 -15.18
C ILE A 245 -8.30 -2.33 -14.56
N LEU A 246 -7.10 -2.84 -14.27
CA LEU A 246 -6.92 -4.22 -13.77
C LEU A 246 -7.58 -4.44 -12.41
N VAL A 247 -7.40 -3.53 -11.45
CA VAL A 247 -7.95 -3.71 -10.09
C VAL A 247 -9.48 -3.68 -10.06
N ASN A 248 -10.11 -2.89 -10.95
CA ASN A 248 -11.58 -2.88 -11.06
C ASN A 248 -12.12 -4.17 -11.69
N ILE A 249 -11.46 -4.71 -12.71
CA ILE A 249 -11.79 -6.01 -13.29
C ILE A 249 -11.62 -7.11 -12.23
N TYR A 250 -10.47 -7.12 -11.58
CA TYR A 250 -10.13 -8.10 -10.54
C TYR A 250 -11.14 -8.06 -9.37
N GLY A 251 -11.45 -6.86 -8.86
CA GLY A 251 -12.42 -6.69 -7.78
C GLY A 251 -13.81 -7.26 -8.11
N ARG A 252 -14.27 -7.08 -9.34
CA ARG A 252 -15.56 -7.65 -9.80
C ARG A 252 -15.52 -9.18 -9.88
N ILE A 253 -14.39 -9.75 -10.29
CA ILE A 253 -14.22 -11.21 -10.39
C ILE A 253 -14.25 -11.85 -9.01
N ILE A 254 -13.53 -11.29 -8.03
CA ILE A 254 -13.50 -11.84 -6.67
C ILE A 254 -14.80 -11.61 -5.88
N ASP A 255 -15.68 -10.69 -6.32
CA ASP A 255 -17.00 -10.47 -5.74
C ASP A 255 -18.11 -11.30 -6.42
N ASN A 256 -17.78 -12.14 -7.40
CA ASN A 256 -18.75 -12.95 -8.12
C ASN A 256 -19.51 -13.92 -7.19
N LYS A 257 -20.80 -13.67 -7.00
CA LYS A 257 -21.67 -14.45 -6.10
C LYS A 257 -21.95 -15.87 -6.56
N SER A 258 -21.71 -16.19 -7.85
CA SER A 258 -21.91 -17.54 -8.40
C SER A 258 -20.86 -18.54 -7.86
N LEU A 259 -19.75 -18.05 -7.29
CA LEU A 259 -18.67 -18.86 -6.76
C LEU A 259 -18.65 -18.85 -5.24
N SER A 260 -18.33 -19.99 -4.63
CA SER A 260 -18.10 -20.05 -3.18
C SER A 260 -16.94 -19.13 -2.75
N GLN A 261 -16.97 -18.62 -1.53
CA GLN A 261 -15.94 -17.73 -1.01
C GLN A 261 -14.53 -18.37 -1.07
N LYS A 262 -14.41 -19.66 -0.79
CA LYS A 262 -13.15 -20.41 -0.94
C LYS A 262 -12.69 -20.52 -2.39
N THR A 263 -13.60 -20.70 -3.34
CA THR A 263 -13.25 -20.76 -4.78
C THR A 263 -12.76 -19.39 -5.25
N ARG A 264 -13.41 -18.30 -4.83
CA ARG A 264 -12.98 -16.93 -5.11
C ARG A 264 -11.61 -16.63 -4.53
N ALA A 265 -11.32 -17.11 -3.29
CA ALA A 265 -10.02 -16.96 -2.68
C ALA A 265 -8.91 -17.68 -3.48
N LYS A 266 -9.14 -18.92 -3.94
CA LYS A 266 -8.19 -19.66 -4.78
C LYS A 266 -7.98 -19.00 -6.15
N LEU A 267 -9.07 -18.60 -6.81
CA LEU A 267 -9.02 -17.91 -8.10
C LEU A 267 -8.27 -16.58 -7.98
N GLY A 268 -8.59 -15.80 -6.94
CA GLY A 268 -7.92 -14.53 -6.68
C GLY A 268 -6.42 -14.70 -6.51
N LEU A 269 -5.95 -15.71 -5.73
CA LEU A 269 -4.52 -16.00 -5.64
C LEU A 269 -3.91 -16.31 -7.00
N ALA A 270 -4.52 -17.20 -7.78
CA ALA A 270 -3.98 -17.62 -9.07
C ALA A 270 -3.88 -16.45 -10.06
N MET A 271 -4.85 -15.55 -10.07
CA MET A 271 -4.91 -14.42 -11.00
C MET A 271 -3.78 -13.41 -10.84
N TRP A 272 -3.20 -13.25 -9.65
CA TRP A 272 -2.05 -12.37 -9.48
C TRP A 272 -0.72 -13.13 -9.33
N ALA A 273 -0.71 -14.31 -8.69
CA ALA A 273 0.53 -15.03 -8.43
C ALA A 273 1.13 -15.65 -9.69
N ILE A 274 0.31 -16.13 -10.63
CA ILE A 274 0.80 -16.71 -11.89
C ILE A 274 1.45 -15.65 -12.79
N PRO A 275 0.80 -14.50 -13.09
CA PRO A 275 1.46 -13.44 -13.84
C PRO A 275 2.73 -12.93 -13.17
N GLN A 276 2.73 -12.81 -11.85
CA GLN A 276 3.90 -12.36 -11.11
C GLN A 276 5.08 -13.33 -11.23
N ALA A 277 4.84 -14.64 -11.13
CA ALA A 277 5.86 -15.66 -11.36
C ALA A 277 6.43 -15.58 -12.80
N ALA A 278 5.56 -15.40 -13.79
CA ALA A 278 5.99 -15.23 -15.17
C ALA A 278 6.87 -13.98 -15.37
N VAL A 279 6.51 -12.87 -14.73
CA VAL A 279 7.30 -11.64 -14.76
C VAL A 279 8.68 -11.83 -14.13
N PHE A 280 8.77 -12.54 -13.01
CA PHE A 280 10.08 -12.83 -12.39
C PHE A 280 11.01 -13.61 -13.33
N ILE A 281 10.49 -14.62 -14.00
CA ILE A 281 11.26 -15.38 -15.02
C ILE A 281 11.69 -14.46 -16.14
N TRP A 282 10.77 -13.62 -16.65
CA TRP A 282 11.07 -12.69 -17.74
C TRP A 282 12.16 -11.68 -17.36
N VAL A 283 12.07 -11.06 -16.19
CA VAL A 283 13.09 -10.10 -15.73
C VAL A 283 14.42 -10.77 -15.44
N ALA A 284 14.45 -12.01 -14.96
CA ALA A 284 15.69 -12.77 -14.81
C ALA A 284 16.39 -12.99 -16.17
N ILE A 285 15.63 -13.29 -17.23
CA ILE A 285 16.16 -13.38 -18.60
C ILE A 285 16.71 -12.03 -19.06
N ILE A 286 16.01 -10.91 -18.80
CA ILE A 286 16.49 -9.57 -19.16
C ILE A 286 17.82 -9.27 -18.47
N TYR A 287 17.93 -9.51 -17.16
CA TYR A 287 19.19 -9.31 -16.44
C TYR A 287 20.34 -10.17 -16.99
N SER A 288 20.06 -11.40 -17.41
CA SER A 288 21.06 -12.24 -18.10
C SER A 288 21.52 -11.62 -19.42
N LYS A 289 20.60 -11.02 -20.22
CA LYS A 289 20.93 -10.33 -21.46
C LYS A 289 21.70 -9.03 -21.23
N PHE A 290 21.37 -8.29 -20.18
CA PHE A 290 22.14 -7.10 -19.77
C PHE A 290 23.56 -7.47 -19.34
N SER A 291 23.71 -8.50 -18.50
CA SER A 291 25.01 -8.96 -18.01
C SER A 291 25.92 -9.51 -19.10
N SER A 292 25.35 -10.14 -20.14
CA SER A 292 26.11 -10.66 -21.30
C SER A 292 26.46 -9.56 -22.32
N GLY A 293 25.99 -8.33 -22.15
CA GLY A 293 26.15 -7.25 -23.11
C GLY A 293 25.33 -7.43 -24.42
N ALA A 294 24.44 -8.45 -24.46
CA ALA A 294 23.61 -8.71 -25.63
C ALA A 294 22.56 -7.62 -25.88
N TRP A 295 22.14 -6.92 -24.80
CA TRP A 295 21.18 -5.82 -24.87
C TRP A 295 21.75 -4.57 -24.20
N LEU A 296 21.34 -3.39 -24.71
CA LEU A 296 21.60 -2.11 -24.07
C LEU A 296 20.98 -2.11 -22.66
N SER A 297 21.77 -1.77 -21.64
CA SER A 297 21.36 -1.85 -20.24
C SER A 297 20.99 -0.50 -19.61
N THR A 298 21.20 0.63 -20.32
CA THR A 298 20.93 1.98 -19.82
C THR A 298 20.41 2.89 -20.92
N GLY A 299 19.58 3.87 -20.56
CA GLY A 299 19.03 4.84 -21.51
C GLY A 299 18.04 4.23 -22.51
N ILE A 300 17.34 3.15 -22.13
CA ILE A 300 16.33 2.52 -22.99
C ILE A 300 15.15 3.47 -23.15
N ASP A 301 14.86 3.83 -24.42
CA ASP A 301 13.86 4.83 -24.75
C ASP A 301 12.78 4.30 -25.68
N PHE A 302 11.52 4.71 -25.44
CA PHE A 302 10.39 4.22 -26.23
C PHE A 302 10.35 4.77 -27.67
N LYS A 303 11.05 5.88 -27.96
CA LYS A 303 11.16 6.46 -29.30
C LYS A 303 12.36 5.91 -30.06
N LEU A 304 13.51 5.78 -29.36
CA LEU A 304 14.79 5.41 -30.00
C LEU A 304 14.97 3.90 -30.11
N ASN A 305 14.53 3.14 -29.11
CA ASN A 305 14.73 1.69 -28.99
C ASN A 305 13.40 0.97 -28.72
N THR A 306 12.37 1.26 -29.51
CA THR A 306 10.97 0.83 -29.26
C THR A 306 10.82 -0.67 -29.00
N ASP A 307 11.48 -1.52 -29.79
CA ASP A 307 11.42 -2.99 -29.64
C ASP A 307 12.05 -3.46 -28.32
N LEU A 308 13.25 -2.94 -28.01
CA LEU A 308 13.94 -3.23 -26.76
C LEU A 308 13.17 -2.67 -25.55
N TRP A 309 12.67 -1.43 -25.69
CA TRP A 309 11.84 -0.80 -24.67
C TRP A 309 10.60 -1.64 -24.38
N ALA A 310 9.86 -2.07 -25.38
CA ALA A 310 8.67 -2.90 -25.18
C ALA A 310 9.01 -4.22 -24.47
N LYS A 311 10.07 -4.92 -24.87
CA LYS A 311 10.50 -6.18 -24.25
C LYS A 311 10.95 -6.03 -22.80
N THR A 312 11.53 -4.88 -22.43
CA THR A 312 12.07 -4.65 -21.08
C THR A 312 11.09 -3.89 -20.19
N TYR A 313 10.23 -3.04 -20.75
CA TYR A 313 9.26 -2.25 -20.00
C TYR A 313 8.00 -3.05 -19.64
N LEU A 314 7.51 -3.91 -20.53
CA LEU A 314 6.27 -4.66 -20.33
C LEU A 314 6.28 -5.49 -19.03
N PRO A 315 7.34 -6.24 -18.65
CA PRO A 315 7.35 -6.96 -17.38
C PRO A 315 7.36 -6.01 -16.16
N TYR A 316 7.98 -4.84 -16.24
CA TYR A 316 7.87 -3.82 -15.21
C TYR A 316 6.42 -3.36 -15.05
N TRP A 317 5.75 -3.01 -16.15
CA TRP A 317 4.37 -2.55 -16.17
C TRP A 317 3.40 -3.59 -15.59
N ILE A 318 3.54 -4.85 -16.00
CA ILE A 318 2.73 -5.96 -15.46
C ILE A 318 2.98 -6.13 -13.96
N MET A 319 4.25 -6.07 -13.50
CA MET A 319 4.58 -6.20 -12.08
C MET A 319 3.90 -5.13 -11.23
N GLN A 320 3.92 -3.88 -11.66
CA GLN A 320 3.27 -2.80 -10.95
C GLN A 320 1.75 -3.04 -10.80
N MET A 321 1.08 -3.40 -11.88
CA MET A 321 -0.36 -3.69 -11.86
C MET A 321 -0.70 -4.90 -10.96
N VAL A 322 0.09 -5.98 -11.09
CA VAL A 322 -0.11 -7.21 -10.33
C VAL A 322 0.22 -7.01 -8.83
N GLY A 323 1.17 -6.15 -8.51
CA GLY A 323 1.48 -5.79 -7.13
C GLY A 323 0.30 -5.14 -6.41
N TYR A 324 -0.39 -4.21 -7.06
CA TYR A 324 -1.62 -3.62 -6.50
C TYR A 324 -2.77 -4.64 -6.39
N THR A 325 -2.88 -5.58 -7.33
CA THR A 325 -3.86 -6.67 -7.20
C THR A 325 -3.52 -7.62 -6.05
N CYS A 326 -2.24 -7.86 -5.78
CA CYS A 326 -1.77 -8.61 -4.62
C CYS A 326 -2.24 -7.96 -3.30
N GLN A 327 -2.02 -6.65 -3.14
CA GLN A 327 -2.47 -5.91 -1.96
C GLN A 327 -4.01 -5.95 -1.82
N LEU A 328 -4.74 -5.67 -2.89
CA LEU A 328 -6.21 -5.73 -2.91
C LEU A 328 -6.70 -7.11 -2.47
N TYR A 329 -6.08 -8.17 -2.99
CA TYR A 329 -6.41 -9.54 -2.63
C TYR A 329 -6.19 -9.83 -1.15
N MET A 330 -5.08 -9.36 -0.59
CA MET A 330 -4.79 -9.55 0.84
C MET A 330 -5.82 -8.84 1.72
N TYR A 331 -6.20 -7.61 1.41
CA TYR A 331 -7.29 -6.92 2.11
C TYR A 331 -8.62 -7.67 1.97
N TRP A 332 -8.93 -8.21 0.79
CA TRP A 332 -10.13 -9.00 0.59
C TRP A 332 -10.14 -10.26 1.47
N ILE A 333 -9.03 -10.99 1.55
CA ILE A 333 -8.87 -12.16 2.43
C ILE A 333 -9.05 -11.77 3.90
N LEU A 334 -8.41 -10.69 4.35
CA LEU A 334 -8.50 -10.23 5.75
C LEU A 334 -9.93 -9.84 6.10
N ALA A 335 -10.60 -9.14 5.22
CA ALA A 335 -11.99 -8.74 5.40
C ALA A 335 -12.96 -9.94 5.44
N CYS A 336 -12.57 -11.13 4.95
CA CYS A 336 -13.38 -12.35 5.09
C CYS A 336 -13.45 -12.86 6.53
N PHE A 337 -12.57 -12.40 7.42
CA PHE A 337 -12.49 -12.88 8.80
C PHE A 337 -13.15 -11.97 9.83
N SER A 338 -13.28 -10.67 9.56
CA SER A 338 -13.92 -9.71 10.48
C SER A 338 -14.47 -8.49 9.74
N THR A 339 -15.52 -7.89 10.30
CA THR A 339 -16.13 -6.63 9.85
C THR A 339 -16.21 -5.57 10.96
N ASP A 340 -15.84 -5.92 12.20
CA ASP A 340 -15.78 -4.95 13.29
C ASP A 340 -14.68 -3.90 13.03
N VAL A 341 -15.00 -2.61 13.28
CA VAL A 341 -14.08 -1.49 13.02
C VAL A 341 -12.81 -1.58 13.85
N LYS A 342 -12.92 -1.94 15.13
CA LYS A 342 -11.77 -1.98 16.04
C LYS A 342 -10.86 -3.17 15.76
N ALA A 343 -11.43 -4.35 15.47
CA ALA A 343 -10.68 -5.51 15.02
C ALA A 343 -10.02 -5.23 13.67
N SER A 344 -10.72 -4.58 12.74
CA SER A 344 -10.20 -4.16 11.44
C SER A 344 -9.04 -3.16 11.57
N ALA A 345 -9.10 -2.21 12.53
CA ALA A 345 -8.01 -1.28 12.78
C ALA A 345 -6.75 -2.00 13.30
N ARG A 346 -6.91 -2.98 14.19
CA ARG A 346 -5.78 -3.80 14.68
C ARG A 346 -5.19 -4.66 13.55
N THR A 347 -6.05 -5.35 12.79
CA THR A 347 -5.63 -6.19 11.65
C THR A 347 -4.96 -5.34 10.57
N GLY A 348 -5.56 -4.23 10.19
CA GLY A 348 -5.04 -3.32 9.18
C GLY A 348 -3.72 -2.67 9.60
N GLY A 349 -3.61 -2.25 10.87
CA GLY A 349 -2.38 -1.71 11.44
C GLY A 349 -1.23 -2.72 11.39
N LEU A 350 -1.47 -3.97 11.78
CA LEU A 350 -0.46 -5.03 11.72
C LEU A 350 -0.10 -5.40 10.28
N PHE A 351 -1.08 -5.51 9.39
CA PHE A 351 -0.82 -5.73 7.97
C PHE A 351 0.10 -4.66 7.41
N ARG A 352 -0.23 -3.39 7.63
CA ARG A 352 0.58 -2.26 7.17
C ARG A 352 1.97 -2.20 7.83
N CYS A 353 2.09 -2.60 9.09
CA CYS A 353 3.38 -2.70 9.77
C CYS A 353 4.32 -3.66 9.01
N PHE A 354 3.87 -4.88 8.71
CA PHE A 354 4.70 -5.84 7.99
C PHE A 354 4.92 -5.46 6.52
N GLU A 355 3.93 -4.88 5.87
CA GLU A 355 4.05 -4.36 4.51
C GLU A 355 5.11 -3.25 4.43
N THR A 356 5.04 -2.24 5.31
CA THR A 356 6.00 -1.14 5.32
C THR A 356 7.38 -1.59 5.78
N LEU A 357 7.48 -2.59 6.66
CA LEU A 357 8.76 -3.24 6.98
C LEU A 357 9.38 -3.88 5.74
N GLY A 358 8.58 -4.60 4.96
CA GLY A 358 9.03 -5.18 3.69
C GLY A 358 9.53 -4.12 2.70
N GLN A 359 8.79 -3.03 2.56
CA GLN A 359 9.19 -1.89 1.73
C GLN A 359 10.49 -1.25 2.23
N ALA A 360 10.61 -0.97 3.53
CA ALA A 360 11.81 -0.39 4.13
C ALA A 360 13.05 -1.24 3.83
N ILE A 361 12.96 -2.56 4.01
CA ILE A 361 14.05 -3.49 3.73
C ILE A 361 14.34 -3.56 2.23
N SER A 362 13.31 -3.63 1.38
CA SER A 362 13.49 -3.66 -0.07
C SER A 362 14.19 -2.42 -0.60
N TYR A 363 13.77 -1.23 -0.19
CA TYR A 363 14.45 0.01 -0.55
C TYR A 363 15.84 0.09 0.08
N GLY A 364 16.00 -0.35 1.33
CA GLY A 364 17.29 -0.39 2.03
C GLY A 364 18.35 -1.24 1.30
N ILE A 365 17.99 -2.43 0.81
CA ILE A 365 18.87 -3.27 0.00
C ILE A 365 19.27 -2.57 -1.32
N ASN A 366 18.42 -1.69 -1.84
CA ASN A 366 18.64 -0.97 -3.08
C ASN A 366 19.36 0.38 -2.92
N THR A 367 19.86 0.72 -1.72
CA THR A 367 20.63 1.96 -1.48
C THR A 367 22.05 1.91 -2.02
N HIS A 368 22.57 0.74 -2.38
CA HIS A 368 23.93 0.55 -2.82
C HIS A 368 24.01 0.05 -4.28
N ASN A 369 25.13 0.39 -4.94
CA ASN A 369 25.40 -0.07 -6.30
C ASN A 369 25.90 -1.53 -6.31
N GLY A 370 25.06 -2.46 -5.84
CA GLY A 370 25.34 -3.89 -5.87
C GLY A 370 24.77 -4.60 -7.11
N ASN A 371 25.02 -5.91 -7.20
CA ASN A 371 24.45 -6.74 -8.26
C ASN A 371 22.92 -6.79 -8.16
N LYS A 372 22.23 -6.17 -9.10
CA LYS A 372 20.77 -6.04 -9.13
C LYS A 372 20.03 -7.37 -9.33
N ALA A 373 20.69 -8.37 -9.92
CA ALA A 373 20.15 -9.71 -10.04
C ALA A 373 19.96 -10.38 -8.66
N ILE A 374 20.87 -10.14 -7.71
CA ILE A 374 20.74 -10.68 -6.34
C ILE A 374 19.47 -10.13 -5.68
N GLN A 375 19.19 -8.85 -5.85
CA GLN A 375 17.99 -8.20 -5.30
C GLN A 375 16.70 -8.79 -5.90
N LEU A 376 16.70 -9.09 -7.19
CA LEU A 376 15.61 -9.81 -7.85
C LEU A 376 15.44 -11.21 -7.27
N TYR A 377 16.52 -11.97 -7.07
CA TYR A 377 16.44 -13.34 -6.51
C TYR A 377 15.98 -13.35 -5.06
N ILE A 378 16.34 -12.36 -4.25
CA ILE A 378 15.78 -12.19 -2.90
C ILE A 378 14.26 -12.00 -2.98
N ASN A 379 13.78 -11.16 -3.90
CA ASN A 379 12.35 -10.94 -4.11
C ASN A 379 11.62 -12.23 -4.52
N ILE A 380 12.19 -13.00 -5.45
CA ILE A 380 11.68 -14.30 -5.87
C ILE A 380 11.63 -15.28 -4.70
N GLY A 381 12.68 -15.34 -3.88
CA GLY A 381 12.75 -16.19 -2.72
C GLY A 381 11.63 -15.91 -1.70
N ILE A 382 11.43 -14.62 -1.38
CA ILE A 382 10.35 -14.20 -0.47
C ILE A 382 8.96 -14.51 -1.08
N PHE A 383 8.78 -14.31 -2.40
CA PHE A 383 7.57 -14.69 -3.13
C PHE A 383 7.23 -16.19 -2.94
N ILE A 384 8.20 -17.06 -3.14
CA ILE A 384 7.99 -18.51 -2.98
C ILE A 384 7.63 -18.85 -1.54
N VAL A 385 8.35 -18.30 -0.57
CA VAL A 385 8.14 -18.57 0.86
C VAL A 385 6.74 -18.10 1.30
N MET A 386 6.26 -16.96 0.81
CA MET A 386 4.96 -16.42 1.22
C MET A 386 3.76 -17.21 0.66
N LEU A 387 3.92 -17.98 -0.42
CA LEU A 387 2.84 -18.81 -0.97
C LEU A 387 2.38 -19.89 0.04
N VAL A 388 3.26 -20.36 0.90
CA VAL A 388 2.93 -21.40 1.90
C VAL A 388 1.93 -20.88 2.94
N PRO A 389 2.22 -19.83 3.72
CA PRO A 389 1.25 -19.30 4.67
C PRO A 389 -0.02 -18.75 3.98
N MET A 390 0.09 -18.22 2.76
CA MET A 390 -1.07 -17.75 2.00
C MET A 390 -2.02 -18.91 1.65
N THR A 391 -1.51 -20.05 1.21
CA THR A 391 -2.34 -21.23 0.91
C THR A 391 -3.01 -21.80 2.16
N ILE A 392 -2.33 -21.77 3.31
CA ILE A 392 -2.91 -22.16 4.60
C ILE A 392 -4.04 -21.19 4.98
N LEU A 393 -3.79 -19.88 4.85
CA LEU A 393 -4.77 -18.83 5.16
C LEU A 393 -6.05 -18.98 4.31
N ILE A 394 -5.91 -19.27 3.02
CA ILE A 394 -7.05 -19.52 2.11
C ILE A 394 -7.89 -20.72 2.58
N ARG A 395 -7.27 -21.77 3.10
CA ARG A 395 -8.01 -22.94 3.63
C ARG A 395 -8.86 -22.56 4.84
N MET A 396 -8.46 -21.53 5.59
CA MET A 396 -9.18 -21.02 6.77
C MET A 396 -10.30 -20.06 6.42
N VAL A 397 -10.39 -19.59 5.17
CA VAL A 397 -11.48 -18.70 4.73
C VAL A 397 -12.83 -19.40 4.91
N PRO A 398 -13.81 -18.79 5.60
CA PRO A 398 -15.13 -19.38 5.80
C PRO A 398 -15.90 -19.47 4.45
N ASN A 399 -16.80 -20.43 4.34
CA ASN A 399 -17.61 -20.60 3.12
C ASN A 399 -18.64 -19.46 2.96
N VAL A 400 -19.12 -18.95 4.08
CA VAL A 400 -20.08 -17.83 4.17
C VAL A 400 -19.36 -16.69 4.89
N ALA A 401 -19.60 -15.45 4.43
CA ALA A 401 -19.04 -14.27 5.09
C ALA A 401 -19.62 -14.13 6.49
N SER A 402 -18.75 -14.07 7.49
CA SER A 402 -19.15 -13.78 8.87
C SER A 402 -19.19 -12.26 9.08
N ASP A 403 -20.20 -11.79 9.78
CA ASP A 403 -20.34 -10.38 10.16
C ASP A 403 -19.63 -10.08 11.50
N ILE A 404 -19.12 -11.09 12.19
CA ILE A 404 -18.52 -11.01 13.54
C ILE A 404 -17.16 -11.75 13.54
N ASP A 405 -16.20 -11.22 14.28
CA ASP A 405 -14.88 -11.84 14.47
C ASP A 405 -14.98 -12.99 15.51
N ASP A 406 -15.05 -14.23 15.03
CA ASP A 406 -15.35 -15.42 15.83
C ASP A 406 -14.31 -15.76 16.91
N VAL A 407 -13.18 -15.04 17.04
CA VAL A 407 -12.05 -15.55 17.83
C VAL A 407 -11.62 -14.64 18.99
N VAL A 408 -11.81 -13.34 18.87
CA VAL A 408 -11.35 -12.39 19.93
C VAL A 408 -12.49 -11.83 20.76
N ASP A 409 -13.66 -11.66 20.16
CA ASP A 409 -14.79 -10.98 20.78
C ASP A 409 -15.90 -11.92 21.29
N LEU A 410 -15.86 -13.22 20.95
CA LEU A 410 -16.86 -14.19 21.46
C LEU A 410 -16.88 -14.33 23.00
N GLU A 411 -15.75 -14.07 23.67
CA GLU A 411 -15.72 -14.07 25.15
C GLU A 411 -16.30 -12.77 25.72
N ASP A 412 -16.04 -11.62 25.06
CA ASP A 412 -16.57 -10.31 25.48
C ASP A 412 -18.07 -10.19 25.10
N HIS A 413 -18.47 -10.65 23.89
CA HIS A 413 -19.89 -10.65 23.48
C HIS A 413 -20.75 -11.68 24.26
N LYS A 414 -20.18 -12.83 24.67
CA LYS A 414 -20.91 -13.71 25.60
C LYS A 414 -21.13 -13.06 26.97
N GLY A 415 -20.21 -12.20 27.39
CA GLY A 415 -20.38 -11.37 28.58
C GLY A 415 -21.48 -10.32 28.40
N GLU A 416 -21.45 -9.59 27.27
CA GLU A 416 -22.44 -8.54 26.95
C GLU A 416 -23.82 -9.11 26.62
N ALA A 417 -23.91 -10.21 25.87
CA ALA A 417 -25.16 -10.91 25.60
C ALA A 417 -25.81 -11.42 26.90
N ARG A 418 -25.02 -11.96 27.83
CA ARG A 418 -25.52 -12.35 29.16
C ARG A 418 -25.97 -11.17 29.99
N VAL A 419 -25.32 -10.00 29.85
CA VAL A 419 -25.73 -8.77 30.54
C VAL A 419 -27.03 -8.22 29.95
N VAL A 420 -27.18 -8.25 28.63
CA VAL A 420 -28.41 -7.82 27.93
C VAL A 420 -29.56 -8.81 28.21
N GLU A 421 -29.32 -10.12 28.19
CA GLU A 421 -30.32 -11.11 28.59
C GLU A 421 -30.71 -10.97 30.07
N ALA A 422 -29.76 -10.71 30.97
CA ALA A 422 -30.04 -10.44 32.37
C ALA A 422 -30.82 -9.14 32.57
N GLN A 423 -30.52 -8.07 31.82
CA GLN A 423 -31.26 -6.81 31.87
C GLN A 423 -32.66 -6.92 31.26
N THR A 424 -32.85 -7.70 30.19
CA THR A 424 -34.18 -7.97 29.63
C THR A 424 -35.02 -8.89 30.55
N ALA A 425 -34.38 -9.88 31.18
CA ALA A 425 -35.04 -10.72 32.18
C ALA A 425 -35.48 -9.89 33.39
N PHE A 426 -34.65 -8.97 33.90
CA PHE A 426 -35.01 -8.05 35.01
C PHE A 426 -36.11 -7.08 34.63
N ALA A 427 -36.19 -6.61 33.40
CA ALA A 427 -37.24 -5.71 32.90
C ALA A 427 -38.61 -6.42 32.72
N HIS A 428 -38.59 -7.74 32.58
CA HIS A 428 -39.81 -8.55 32.48
C HIS A 428 -40.35 -9.04 33.86
N GLU A 429 -39.54 -9.00 34.92
CA GLU A 429 -39.96 -9.40 36.27
C GLU A 429 -40.50 -8.23 37.12
N HIS A 430 -40.37 -6.99 36.69
CA HIS A 430 -40.92 -5.81 37.34
C HIS A 430 -41.63 -4.91 36.33
N PRO A 431 -42.95 -5.15 36.05
CA PRO A 431 -43.80 -4.27 35.24
C PRO A 431 -44.10 -2.93 35.89
#